data_b7ef214b8f0bb7777ab967607d8f9318
#
_entry.id   b7ef214b8f0bb7777ab967607d8f9318
#
_cell.length_a   1.000
_cell.length_b   1.000
_cell.length_c   1.000
_cell.angle_alpha   90.00
_cell.angle_beta   90.00
_cell.angle_gamma   90.00
#
_symmetry.space_group_name_H-M   'P 1'
#
loop_
_entity.id
_entity.type
_entity.pdbx_description
1 polymer ?
#
loop_
_entity_poly.entity_id
_entity_poly.type
_entity_poly.pdbx_seq_one_letter_code
_entity_poly.pdbx_strand_id
1 'polypeptide(L)'
;AVSMLRKDGESATPQNGGANKLRLMRIDIGDLKGIDAQHLEGIDVLRQNSDDSDSVNVGGKHFMEAYAYRMDKPTTNKKAETYVMGVSELCVLPDGQLLVLEREAFIPKLKLGAFCKCKLYLINPLQENPYPIEQPFCEATPYINKHLLLEWKTGLSVFDRSFANYEGMCLGPKLKNGDQVVILLSDSQDQYAGVLKDWFKTVVIGK
;
A
#
# COMPACT_ATOMS: atom_id res chain seq x y z
N ALA A 1 -4.84 7.18 -0.15
CA ALA A 1 -3.68 7.14 -1.04
C ALA A 1 -2.42 7.03 -0.20
N VAL A 2 -1.57 6.05 -0.48
CA VAL A 2 -0.25 5.96 0.14
C VAL A 2 0.71 6.77 -0.70
N SER A 3 1.20 7.87 -0.17
CA SER A 3 2.23 8.66 -0.80
C SER A 3 3.59 8.29 -0.20
N MET A 4 4.52 7.88 -1.04
CA MET A 4 5.93 7.83 -0.66
C MET A 4 6.49 9.24 -0.75
N LEU A 5 6.51 9.97 0.36
CA LEU A 5 7.23 11.23 0.46
C LEU A 5 8.70 10.92 0.71
N ARG A 6 9.52 11.12 -0.31
CA ARG A 6 10.97 11.20 -0.17
C ARG A 6 11.34 12.63 0.16
N LYS A 7 12.09 12.81 1.23
CA LYS A 7 12.88 14.03 1.45
C LYS A 7 14.28 13.74 0.92
N ASP A 8 14.74 14.64 0.01
CA ASP A 8 16.13 14.83 -0.33
C ASP A 8 16.86 13.70 -1.07
N GLY A 9 16.71 13.67 -2.41
CA GLY A 9 17.77 13.26 -3.36
C GLY A 9 18.46 11.89 -3.22
N GLU A 10 18.26 11.20 -2.14
CA GLU A 10 18.82 9.86 -1.94
C GLU A 10 17.98 8.81 -2.67
N SER A 11 18.62 8.02 -3.49
CA SER A 11 18.01 6.84 -4.10
C SER A 11 17.84 5.73 -3.05
N ALA A 12 16.87 5.92 -2.15
CA ALA A 12 16.51 4.89 -1.21
C ALA A 12 15.84 3.73 -1.97
N THR A 13 16.45 2.56 -1.91
CA THR A 13 15.85 1.33 -2.41
C THR A 13 15.34 0.49 -1.24
N PRO A 14 14.34 -0.36 -1.43
CA PRO A 14 13.89 -1.27 -0.38
C PRO A 14 15.03 -2.13 0.19
N GLN A 15 16.00 -2.52 -0.64
CA GLN A 15 17.10 -3.35 -0.23
C GLN A 15 18.12 -2.64 0.67
N ASN A 16 18.27 -1.33 0.56
CA ASN A 16 19.14 -0.56 1.46
C ASN A 16 18.42 -0.07 2.73
N GLY A 17 17.15 -0.49 2.92
CA GLY A 17 16.36 -0.19 4.12
C GLY A 17 15.80 1.22 4.19
N GLY A 18 16.09 2.09 3.21
CA GLY A 18 15.66 3.48 3.21
C GLY A 18 14.19 3.67 2.81
N ALA A 19 13.63 2.74 2.04
CA ALA A 19 12.28 2.88 1.48
C ALA A 19 11.18 2.10 2.24
N ASN A 20 11.48 1.53 3.42
CA ASN A 20 10.50 0.76 4.18
C ASN A 20 9.72 1.58 5.21
N LYS A 21 9.96 2.89 5.28
CA LYS A 21 9.28 3.81 6.19
C LYS A 21 8.32 4.66 5.38
N LEU A 22 7.04 4.53 5.66
CA LEU A 22 5.96 5.18 4.90
C LEU A 22 5.11 6.05 5.84
N ARG A 23 4.42 7.03 5.26
CA ARG A 23 3.36 7.77 5.93
C ARG A 23 2.02 7.27 5.42
N LEU A 24 1.20 6.78 6.32
CA LEU A 24 -0.21 6.56 6.08
C LEU A 24 -0.94 7.86 6.41
N MET A 25 -1.65 8.42 5.44
CA MET A 25 -2.42 9.66 5.64
C MET A 25 -3.91 9.35 5.64
N ARG A 26 -4.59 9.80 6.67
CA ARG A 26 -6.05 9.84 6.76
C ARG A 26 -6.50 11.28 6.55
N ILE A 27 -7.30 11.48 5.52
CA ILE A 27 -7.89 12.78 5.19
C ILE A 27 -9.39 12.63 5.32
N ASP A 28 -10.00 13.44 6.18
CA ASP A 28 -11.44 13.58 6.23
C ASP A 28 -11.84 14.67 5.23
N ILE A 29 -12.50 14.25 4.18
CA ILE A 29 -12.95 15.16 3.10
C ILE A 29 -14.37 15.67 3.30
N GLY A 30 -14.97 15.43 4.48
CA GLY A 30 -16.31 15.88 4.81
C GLY A 30 -17.39 15.22 3.94
N ASP A 31 -18.53 15.89 3.84
CA ASP A 31 -19.61 15.45 2.96
C ASP A 31 -19.23 15.71 1.50
N LEU A 32 -19.00 14.65 0.74
CA LEU A 32 -18.65 14.69 -0.70
C LEU A 32 -19.76 15.24 -1.60
N LYS A 33 -20.87 15.72 -1.04
CA LYS A 33 -21.95 16.33 -1.81
C LYS A 33 -21.46 17.61 -2.49
N GLY A 34 -21.16 17.50 -3.78
CA GLY A 34 -20.74 18.62 -4.62
C GLY A 34 -19.26 18.69 -4.97
N ILE A 35 -18.46 17.69 -4.56
CA ILE A 35 -17.08 17.55 -5.03
C ILE A 35 -17.11 16.70 -6.31
N ASP A 36 -16.79 17.30 -7.44
CA ASP A 36 -16.56 16.56 -8.68
C ASP A 36 -15.13 15.92 -8.67
N ALA A 37 -14.89 15.01 -9.61
CA ALA A 37 -13.62 14.32 -9.71
C ALA A 37 -12.43 15.28 -9.98
N GLN A 38 -12.67 16.47 -10.51
CA GLN A 38 -11.61 17.45 -10.79
C GLN A 38 -11.07 18.10 -9.51
N HIS A 39 -11.89 18.17 -8.45
CA HIS A 39 -11.44 18.65 -7.14
C HIS A 39 -10.61 17.62 -6.38
N LEU A 40 -10.71 16.33 -6.74
CA LEU A 40 -9.83 15.29 -6.17
C LEU A 40 -8.40 15.33 -6.75
N GLU A 41 -8.21 15.86 -7.96
CA GLU A 41 -6.88 16.12 -8.53
C GLU A 41 -6.10 17.18 -7.73
N GLY A 42 -6.79 18.11 -7.07
CA GLY A 42 -6.17 19.10 -6.19
C GLY A 42 -5.50 18.50 -4.95
N ILE A 43 -5.86 17.30 -4.54
CA ILE A 43 -5.20 16.59 -3.42
C ILE A 43 -3.80 16.11 -3.82
N ASP A 44 -3.55 15.87 -5.10
CA ASP A 44 -2.22 15.55 -5.61
C ASP A 44 -1.28 16.76 -5.65
N VAL A 45 -1.81 17.97 -5.74
CA VAL A 45 -1.03 19.23 -5.78
C VAL A 45 -0.40 19.55 -4.43
N LEU A 46 -0.98 19.14 -3.32
CA LEU A 46 -0.38 19.27 -1.98
C LEU A 46 0.91 18.45 -1.81
N ARG A 47 1.26 17.60 -2.79
CA ARG A 47 2.51 16.83 -2.81
C ARG A 47 3.73 17.61 -3.28
N GLN A 48 3.56 18.72 -3.98
CA GLN A 48 4.67 19.39 -4.68
C GLN A 48 5.13 20.69 -4.06
N ASN A 49 4.32 21.36 -3.25
CA ASN A 49 4.65 22.68 -2.73
C ASN A 49 4.68 22.68 -1.19
N SER A 50 5.79 22.23 -0.64
CA SER A 50 6.06 22.28 0.81
C SER A 50 6.42 23.67 1.34
N ASP A 51 6.38 24.71 0.51
CA ASP A 51 6.80 26.05 0.87
C ASP A 51 5.68 27.11 0.91
N ASP A 52 4.44 26.76 0.59
CA ASP A 52 3.33 27.72 0.67
C ASP A 52 2.24 27.27 1.65
N SER A 53 2.02 28.13 2.62
CA SER A 53 1.02 28.03 3.70
C SER A 53 -0.42 28.21 3.22
N ASP A 54 -0.75 27.87 2.01
CA ASP A 54 -2.12 27.94 1.51
C ASP A 54 -2.88 26.63 1.82
N SER A 55 -3.52 26.65 2.99
CA SER A 55 -4.60 25.73 3.29
C SER A 55 -5.71 25.91 2.26
N VAL A 56 -5.94 24.90 1.43
CA VAL A 56 -7.13 24.85 0.58
C VAL A 56 -8.35 24.76 1.52
N ASN A 57 -8.99 25.89 1.72
CA ASN A 57 -10.17 26.02 2.57
C ASN A 57 -11.40 25.58 1.74
N VAL A 58 -11.62 24.27 1.64
CA VAL A 58 -12.87 23.72 1.12
C VAL A 58 -13.82 23.66 2.31
N GLY A 59 -14.66 24.62 2.47
CA GLY A 59 -15.78 24.89 3.40
C GLY A 59 -16.19 23.85 4.46
N GLY A 60 -15.25 23.27 5.19
CA GLY A 60 -15.46 22.36 6.31
C GLY A 60 -14.14 22.16 7.05
N LYS A 61 -14.17 21.87 8.35
CA LYS A 61 -12.97 21.52 9.10
C LYS A 61 -12.39 20.22 8.54
N HIS A 62 -11.45 20.34 7.62
CA HIS A 62 -10.72 19.20 7.10
C HIS A 62 -9.72 18.73 8.16
N PHE A 63 -9.81 17.48 8.47
CA PHE A 63 -8.96 16.84 9.44
C PHE A 63 -7.98 15.94 8.69
N MET A 64 -6.69 16.16 8.88
CA MET A 64 -5.64 15.35 8.30
C MET A 64 -4.78 14.77 9.39
N GLU A 65 -4.73 13.46 9.46
CA GLU A 65 -3.84 12.70 10.34
C GLU A 65 -2.83 11.91 9.53
N ALA A 66 -1.61 11.85 10.01
CA ALA A 66 -0.60 10.99 9.44
C ALA A 66 -0.12 9.98 10.49
N TYR A 67 0.20 8.79 10.05
CA TYR A 67 0.71 7.70 10.87
C TYR A 67 2.00 7.18 10.27
N ALA A 68 2.97 6.85 11.13
CA ALA A 68 4.20 6.23 10.68
C ALA A 68 3.96 4.72 10.44
N TYR A 69 4.17 4.26 9.23
CA TYR A 69 4.04 2.85 8.85
C TYR A 69 5.40 2.27 8.46
N ARG A 70 5.73 1.10 8.98
CA ARG A 70 6.96 0.39 8.62
C ARG A 70 6.63 -0.90 7.88
N MET A 71 7.02 -0.97 6.62
CA MET A 71 6.98 -2.22 5.86
C MET A 71 7.98 -3.23 6.43
N ASP A 72 7.75 -4.49 6.10
CA ASP A 72 8.72 -5.54 6.38
C ASP A 72 10.03 -5.31 5.63
N LYS A 73 11.06 -6.04 6.06
CA LYS A 73 12.33 -6.06 5.34
C LYS A 73 12.19 -6.90 4.06
N PRO A 74 12.99 -6.59 3.01
CA PRO A 74 13.09 -7.43 1.83
C PRO A 74 13.39 -8.90 2.20
N THR A 75 12.78 -9.83 1.48
CA THR A 75 13.06 -11.26 1.67
C THR A 75 14.28 -11.75 0.91
N THR A 76 14.77 -10.93 -0.01
CA THR A 76 15.96 -11.23 -0.80
C THR A 76 16.83 -10.00 -1.00
N ASN A 77 18.15 -10.20 -0.98
CA ASN A 77 19.16 -9.21 -1.36
C ASN A 77 19.82 -9.55 -2.71
N LYS A 78 19.28 -10.53 -3.43
CA LYS A 78 19.81 -10.94 -4.73
C LYS A 78 19.67 -9.82 -5.75
N LYS A 79 20.62 -9.75 -6.68
CA LYS A 79 20.57 -8.80 -7.78
C LYS A 79 19.42 -9.15 -8.72
N ALA A 80 18.57 -8.17 -9.01
CA ALA A 80 17.44 -8.29 -9.91
C ALA A 80 17.63 -7.37 -11.13
N GLU A 81 16.95 -7.68 -12.23
CA GLU A 81 16.72 -6.73 -13.30
C GLU A 81 15.64 -5.72 -12.90
N THR A 82 14.56 -6.24 -12.30
CA THR A 82 13.52 -5.41 -11.71
C THR A 82 13.25 -5.87 -10.28
N TYR A 83 13.28 -4.93 -9.36
CA TYR A 83 12.90 -5.13 -7.97
C TYR A 83 11.99 -4.01 -7.51
N VAL A 84 10.81 -4.39 -7.07
CA VAL A 84 9.81 -3.44 -6.55
C VAL A 84 9.29 -3.96 -5.21
N MET A 85 9.29 -3.10 -4.21
CA MET A 85 8.70 -3.40 -2.92
C MET A 85 7.94 -2.17 -2.43
N GLY A 86 6.71 -2.38 -1.94
CA GLY A 86 5.86 -1.29 -1.50
C GLY A 86 4.54 -1.77 -0.92
N VAL A 87 3.77 -0.82 -0.40
CA VAL A 87 2.34 -0.98 -0.18
C VAL A 87 1.67 -0.74 -1.53
N SER A 88 1.02 -1.77 -2.05
CA SER A 88 0.34 -1.70 -3.35
C SER A 88 -1.11 -1.24 -3.22
N GLU A 89 -1.77 -1.52 -2.09
CA GLU A 89 -3.18 -1.13 -1.92
C GLU A 89 -3.55 -1.00 -0.44
N LEU A 90 -4.58 -0.19 -0.19
CA LEU A 90 -5.26 -0.03 1.09
C LEU A 90 -6.75 -0.25 0.93
N CYS A 91 -7.38 -0.93 1.87
CA CYS A 91 -8.83 -1.10 1.89
C CYS A 91 -9.38 -0.83 3.29
N VAL A 92 -10.33 0.10 3.39
CA VAL A 92 -10.98 0.45 4.66
C VAL A 92 -12.06 -0.57 4.98
N LEU A 93 -12.02 -1.12 6.20
CA LEU A 93 -13.06 -1.97 6.72
C LEU A 93 -14.21 -1.15 7.33
N PRO A 94 -15.43 -1.72 7.45
CA PRO A 94 -16.60 -0.98 7.98
C PRO A 94 -16.43 -0.46 9.41
N ASP A 95 -15.52 -1.02 10.18
CA ASP A 95 -15.22 -0.62 11.55
C ASP A 95 -14.08 0.41 11.66
N GLY A 96 -13.58 0.91 10.53
CA GLY A 96 -12.52 1.90 10.45
C GLY A 96 -11.10 1.33 10.50
N GLN A 97 -10.94 0.02 10.65
CA GLN A 97 -9.66 -0.62 10.46
C GLN A 97 -9.25 -0.62 8.99
N LEU A 98 -7.97 -0.82 8.71
CA LEU A 98 -7.44 -0.85 7.36
C LEU A 98 -6.77 -2.19 7.06
N LEU A 99 -7.05 -2.70 5.88
CA LEU A 99 -6.22 -3.74 5.26
C LEU A 99 -5.11 -3.07 4.46
N VAL A 100 -3.91 -3.56 4.63
CA VAL A 100 -2.72 -3.07 3.94
C VAL A 100 -2.11 -4.22 3.15
N LEU A 101 -2.00 -4.08 1.85
CA LEU A 101 -1.35 -5.05 0.98
C LEU A 101 0.10 -4.63 0.74
N GLU A 102 1.03 -5.30 1.39
CA GLU A 102 2.46 -5.19 1.08
C GLU A 102 2.83 -6.17 -0.03
N ARG A 103 3.67 -5.72 -0.94
CA ARG A 103 4.13 -6.51 -2.07
C ARG A 103 5.63 -6.39 -2.24
N GLU A 104 6.30 -7.51 -2.51
CA GLU A 104 7.69 -7.62 -2.95
C GLU A 104 7.74 -8.38 -4.27
N ALA A 105 8.13 -7.73 -5.36
CA ALA A 105 8.31 -8.34 -6.68
C ALA A 105 9.80 -8.37 -7.05
N PHE A 106 10.28 -9.56 -7.38
CA PHE A 106 11.66 -9.82 -7.77
C PHE A 106 11.68 -10.46 -9.16
N ILE A 107 12.33 -9.84 -10.12
CA ILE A 107 12.45 -10.34 -11.49
C ILE A 107 13.93 -10.38 -11.86
N PRO A 108 14.55 -11.57 -11.93
CA PRO A 108 15.92 -11.72 -12.39
C PRO A 108 16.01 -11.56 -13.93
N LYS A 109 17.20 -11.31 -14.46
CA LYS A 109 17.45 -11.08 -15.89
C LYS A 109 16.88 -12.19 -16.80
N LEU A 110 17.00 -13.43 -16.40
CA LEU A 110 16.46 -14.57 -17.15
C LEU A 110 14.99 -14.87 -16.85
N LYS A 111 14.34 -14.08 -16.00
CA LYS A 111 12.95 -14.21 -15.53
C LYS A 111 12.64 -15.51 -14.78
N LEU A 112 13.38 -16.58 -15.02
CA LEU A 112 13.23 -17.82 -14.26
C LEU A 112 13.63 -17.62 -12.80
N GLY A 113 12.73 -17.98 -11.88
CA GLY A 113 12.89 -17.68 -10.46
C GLY A 113 12.33 -16.31 -10.04
N ALA A 114 11.63 -15.60 -10.95
CA ALA A 114 10.84 -14.43 -10.59
C ALA A 114 9.77 -14.81 -9.57
N PHE A 115 9.49 -13.90 -8.65
CA PHE A 115 8.42 -14.09 -7.69
C PHE A 115 7.75 -12.76 -7.33
N CYS A 116 6.50 -12.86 -6.91
CA CYS A 116 5.79 -11.82 -6.20
C CYS A 116 5.34 -12.38 -4.85
N LYS A 117 5.82 -11.78 -3.77
CA LYS A 117 5.43 -12.11 -2.40
C LYS A 117 4.51 -11.01 -1.89
N CYS A 118 3.34 -11.40 -1.44
CA CYS A 118 2.32 -10.51 -0.92
C CYS A 118 2.03 -10.83 0.54
N LYS A 119 1.77 -9.79 1.32
CA LYS A 119 1.35 -9.87 2.72
C LYS A 119 0.18 -8.96 2.95
N LEU A 120 -0.86 -9.50 3.53
CA LEU A 120 -2.05 -8.75 3.93
C LEU A 120 -1.98 -8.49 5.43
N TYR A 121 -1.92 -7.23 5.80
CA TYR A 121 -1.91 -6.78 7.19
C TYR A 121 -3.22 -6.10 7.56
N LEU A 122 -3.60 -6.24 8.83
CA LEU A 122 -4.63 -5.45 9.48
C LEU A 122 -3.96 -4.42 10.38
N ILE A 123 -4.39 -3.17 10.29
CA ILE A 123 -3.99 -2.08 11.18
C ILE A 123 -5.22 -1.34 11.68
N ASN A 124 -5.11 -0.72 12.86
CA ASN A 124 -6.19 0.09 13.43
C ASN A 124 -5.71 1.51 13.72
N PRO A 125 -5.79 2.43 12.76
CA PRO A 125 -5.37 3.82 12.97
C PRO A 125 -6.13 4.54 14.08
N LEU A 126 -7.36 4.09 14.40
CA LEU A 126 -8.19 4.70 15.44
C LEU A 126 -7.67 4.44 16.86
N GLN A 127 -6.77 3.48 17.03
CA GLN A 127 -6.14 3.12 18.31
C GLN A 127 -4.68 3.60 18.43
N GLU A 128 -4.20 4.29 17.42
CA GLU A 128 -2.81 4.75 17.35
C GLU A 128 -2.73 6.28 17.45
N ASN A 129 -1.61 6.76 17.92
CA ASN A 129 -1.36 8.20 17.93
C ASN A 129 -0.86 8.68 16.59
N PRO A 130 -1.42 9.76 16.03
CA PRO A 130 -0.91 10.38 14.84
C PRO A 130 0.57 10.77 14.99
N TYR A 131 1.32 10.65 13.89
CA TYR A 131 2.70 11.08 13.83
C TYR A 131 2.82 12.34 12.97
N PRO A 132 3.39 13.43 13.47
CA PRO A 132 3.42 14.71 12.76
C PRO A 132 4.01 14.59 11.36
N ILE A 133 3.36 15.22 10.38
CA ILE A 133 3.76 15.14 8.96
C ILE A 133 5.16 15.71 8.76
N GLU A 134 5.46 16.81 9.44
CA GLU A 134 6.74 17.53 9.36
C GLU A 134 7.91 16.79 10.05
N GLN A 135 7.59 15.86 10.93
CA GLN A 135 8.62 15.19 11.73
C GLN A 135 9.30 14.08 10.92
N PRO A 136 10.63 14.11 10.73
CA PRO A 136 11.35 13.05 10.05
C PRO A 136 11.34 11.75 10.86
N PHE A 137 11.39 10.61 10.17
CA PHE A 137 11.51 9.33 10.83
C PHE A 137 12.87 9.15 11.52
N CYS A 138 12.85 8.65 12.75
CA CYS A 138 14.04 8.33 13.53
C CYS A 138 13.93 6.91 14.12
N GLU A 139 14.90 6.50 14.94
CA GLU A 139 14.85 5.19 15.60
C GLU A 139 13.70 5.08 16.60
N ALA A 140 13.38 6.19 17.29
CA ALA A 140 12.30 6.25 18.26
C ALA A 140 10.91 6.52 17.64
N THR A 141 10.78 6.53 16.32
CA THR A 141 9.49 6.74 15.65
C THR A 141 8.49 5.66 16.07
N PRO A 142 7.33 6.05 16.63
CA PRO A 142 6.28 5.11 16.98
C PRO A 142 5.55 4.67 15.70
N TYR A 143 5.91 3.50 15.19
CA TYR A 143 5.23 2.95 14.02
C TYR A 143 3.93 2.29 14.43
N ILE A 144 2.89 2.45 13.59
CA ILE A 144 1.60 1.79 13.78
C ILE A 144 1.76 0.27 13.89
N ASN A 145 1.05 -0.33 14.84
CA ASN A 145 1.02 -1.78 14.99
C ASN A 145 0.30 -2.43 13.81
N LYS A 146 0.87 -3.50 13.28
CA LYS A 146 0.29 -4.26 12.19
C LYS A 146 0.19 -5.74 12.53
N HIS A 147 -0.93 -6.36 12.18
CA HIS A 147 -1.20 -7.77 12.37
C HIS A 147 -1.24 -8.50 11.03
N LEU A 148 -0.35 -9.48 10.84
CA LEU A 148 -0.32 -10.28 9.61
C LEU A 148 -1.53 -11.22 9.56
N LEU A 149 -2.39 -11.05 8.56
CA LEU A 149 -3.54 -11.93 8.31
C LEU A 149 -3.17 -13.05 7.35
N LEU A 150 -2.45 -12.75 6.28
CA LEU A 150 -2.14 -13.70 5.23
C LEU A 150 -0.82 -13.35 4.54
N GLU A 151 -0.04 -14.37 4.23
CA GLU A 151 1.14 -14.27 3.36
C GLU A 151 1.02 -15.30 2.24
N TRP A 152 1.35 -14.91 1.01
CA TRP A 152 1.45 -15.84 -0.12
C TRP A 152 2.53 -15.40 -1.09
N LYS A 153 2.95 -16.32 -1.91
CA LYS A 153 3.95 -16.11 -2.95
C LYS A 153 3.45 -16.69 -4.26
N THR A 154 3.64 -15.95 -5.33
CA THR A 154 3.46 -16.42 -6.70
C THR A 154 4.80 -16.43 -7.39
N GLY A 155 5.00 -17.29 -8.37
CA GLY A 155 6.32 -17.44 -8.94
C GLY A 155 6.34 -17.91 -10.38
N LEU A 156 7.52 -17.81 -10.98
CA LEU A 156 7.81 -18.30 -12.30
C LEU A 156 8.99 -19.28 -12.24
N SER A 157 8.70 -20.55 -12.40
CA SER A 157 9.68 -21.62 -12.52
C SER A 157 9.27 -22.60 -13.61
N VAL A 158 10.04 -23.65 -13.81
CA VAL A 158 9.68 -24.73 -14.74
C VAL A 158 8.36 -25.40 -14.35
N PHE A 159 8.07 -25.46 -13.06
CA PHE A 159 6.88 -26.14 -12.49
C PHE A 159 5.80 -25.16 -11.98
N ASP A 160 6.16 -23.90 -11.72
CA ASP A 160 5.25 -22.88 -11.19
C ASP A 160 5.11 -21.74 -12.19
N ARG A 161 3.88 -21.53 -12.66
CA ARG A 161 3.51 -20.45 -13.60
C ARG A 161 2.43 -19.56 -12.98
N SER A 162 2.43 -19.43 -11.68
CA SER A 162 1.45 -18.63 -10.93
C SER A 162 1.82 -17.16 -10.81
N PHE A 163 2.92 -16.73 -11.44
CA PHE A 163 3.46 -15.38 -11.27
C PHE A 163 2.37 -14.32 -11.53
N ALA A 164 2.05 -13.57 -10.50
CA ALA A 164 0.99 -12.57 -10.49
C ALA A 164 1.35 -11.43 -9.53
N ASN A 165 1.13 -10.22 -9.99
CA ASN A 165 1.45 -8.99 -9.31
C ASN A 165 0.15 -8.38 -8.73
N TYR A 166 -0.18 -8.69 -7.48
CA TYR A 166 -1.41 -8.19 -6.85
C TYR A 166 -1.25 -6.72 -6.45
N GLU A 167 -2.11 -5.87 -7.01
CA GLU A 167 -2.06 -4.41 -6.85
C GLU A 167 -3.40 -3.79 -6.47
N GLY A 168 -4.51 -4.48 -6.72
CA GLY A 168 -5.84 -4.00 -6.38
C GLY A 168 -6.47 -4.81 -5.24
N MET A 169 -7.25 -4.14 -4.40
CA MET A 169 -8.00 -4.75 -3.32
C MET A 169 -9.31 -4.00 -3.07
N CYS A 170 -10.41 -4.73 -2.90
CA CYS A 170 -11.68 -4.14 -2.50
C CYS A 170 -12.47 -5.08 -1.60
N LEU A 171 -13.48 -4.53 -0.91
CA LEU A 171 -14.44 -5.34 -0.18
C LEU A 171 -15.39 -6.03 -1.15
N GLY A 172 -15.55 -7.33 -0.96
CA GLY A 172 -16.61 -8.13 -1.55
C GLY A 172 -17.86 -8.18 -0.64
N PRO A 173 -18.81 -9.06 -0.94
CA PRO A 173 -20.00 -9.23 -0.11
C PRO A 173 -19.67 -9.80 1.27
N LYS A 174 -20.51 -9.52 2.26
CA LYS A 174 -20.48 -10.26 3.52
C LYS A 174 -21.13 -11.64 3.35
N LEU A 175 -20.52 -12.63 3.95
CA LEU A 175 -21.10 -13.97 4.02
C LEU A 175 -22.25 -14.02 5.03
N LYS A 176 -23.07 -15.09 4.96
CA LYS A 176 -24.23 -15.27 5.87
C LYS A 176 -23.86 -15.33 7.35
N ASN A 177 -22.66 -15.79 7.67
CA ASN A 177 -22.12 -15.81 9.03
C ASN A 177 -21.53 -14.45 9.48
N GLY A 178 -21.55 -13.44 8.61
CA GLY A 178 -21.05 -12.10 8.86
C GLY A 178 -19.58 -11.87 8.53
N ASP A 179 -18.85 -12.87 8.06
CA ASP A 179 -17.47 -12.74 7.62
C ASP A 179 -17.38 -11.84 6.38
N GLN A 180 -16.29 -11.08 6.28
CA GLN A 180 -16.05 -10.16 5.18
C GLN A 180 -15.23 -10.84 4.08
N VAL A 181 -15.76 -10.85 2.86
CA VAL A 181 -14.98 -11.22 1.67
C VAL A 181 -14.13 -10.02 1.25
N VAL A 182 -12.89 -10.28 0.93
CA VAL A 182 -11.96 -9.32 0.29
C VAL A 182 -11.56 -9.89 -1.05
N ILE A 183 -11.62 -9.07 -2.08
CA ILE A 183 -11.26 -9.43 -3.45
C ILE A 183 -9.95 -8.72 -3.79
N LEU A 184 -8.96 -9.49 -4.22
CA LEU A 184 -7.67 -9.01 -4.68
C LEU A 184 -7.56 -9.23 -6.18
N LEU A 185 -6.98 -8.26 -6.89
CA LEU A 185 -6.74 -8.32 -8.32
C LEU A 185 -5.25 -8.14 -8.60
N SER A 186 -4.71 -8.97 -9.48
CA SER A 186 -3.37 -8.77 -10.02
C SER A 186 -3.42 -7.98 -11.33
N ASP A 187 -2.40 -7.15 -11.54
CA ASP A 187 -2.15 -6.46 -12.80
C ASP A 187 -1.09 -7.22 -13.59
N SER A 188 -1.45 -7.65 -14.80
CA SER A 188 -0.55 -8.34 -15.73
C SER A 188 0.43 -7.40 -16.44
N GLN A 189 0.26 -6.09 -16.31
CA GLN A 189 1.08 -5.08 -16.99
C GLN A 189 1.21 -5.39 -18.50
N ASP A 190 0.08 -5.54 -19.17
CA ASP A 190 0.01 -5.96 -20.59
C ASP A 190 0.71 -7.30 -20.84
N GLN A 191 0.49 -8.26 -19.94
CA GLN A 191 1.07 -9.62 -19.97
C GLN A 191 2.61 -9.59 -20.06
N TYR A 192 3.25 -8.70 -19.30
CA TYR A 192 4.69 -8.48 -19.30
C TYR A 192 5.49 -9.73 -19.69
N ALA A 193 6.10 -9.69 -20.90
CA ALA A 193 6.82 -10.81 -21.50
C ALA A 193 6.03 -12.14 -21.57
N GLY A 194 4.69 -12.11 -21.60
CA GLY A 194 3.83 -13.29 -21.64
C GLY A 194 3.82 -14.14 -20.36
N VAL A 195 4.34 -13.61 -19.25
CA VAL A 195 4.49 -14.38 -18.00
C VAL A 195 3.60 -13.89 -16.86
N LEU A 196 3.25 -12.60 -16.82
CA LEU A 196 2.27 -12.07 -15.89
C LEU A 196 0.84 -12.36 -16.34
N LYS A 197 -0.04 -12.60 -15.40
CA LYS A 197 -1.45 -12.89 -15.64
C LYS A 197 -2.34 -12.09 -14.70
N ASP A 198 -3.54 -11.79 -15.20
CA ASP A 198 -4.60 -11.22 -14.39
C ASP A 198 -5.29 -12.33 -13.62
N TRP A 199 -5.27 -12.22 -12.32
CA TRP A 199 -5.90 -13.17 -11.40
C TRP A 199 -6.75 -12.44 -10.39
N PHE A 200 -7.88 -13.04 -10.09
CA PHE A 200 -8.63 -12.72 -8.87
C PHE A 200 -8.26 -13.69 -7.76
N LYS A 201 -8.09 -13.18 -6.56
CA LYS A 201 -7.95 -13.95 -5.34
C LYS A 201 -8.98 -13.44 -4.34
N THR A 202 -9.72 -14.35 -3.71
CA THR A 202 -10.63 -14.01 -2.63
C THR A 202 -10.05 -14.47 -1.30
N VAL A 203 -10.21 -13.63 -0.29
CA VAL A 203 -9.85 -13.91 1.10
C VAL A 203 -11.08 -13.67 1.95
N VAL A 204 -11.32 -14.53 2.93
CA VAL A 204 -12.41 -14.36 3.90
C VAL A 204 -11.78 -14.01 5.25
N ILE A 205 -12.21 -12.89 5.80
CA ILE A 205 -11.80 -12.43 7.12
C ILE A 205 -12.95 -12.71 8.08
N GLY A 206 -12.69 -13.60 9.03
CA GLY A 206 -13.62 -13.89 10.13
C GLY A 206 -13.70 -12.73 11.11
N LYS A 207 -14.78 -12.73 11.90
CA LYS A 207 -14.96 -11.80 13.01
C LYS A 207 -14.01 -12.12 14.16
#